data_e940ddea9efaf1424e0cfaaf7c8e75bc
#
_entry.id   e940ddea9efaf1424e0cfaaf7c8e75bc
#
_cell.length_a   1.000
_cell.length_b   1.000
_cell.length_c   1.000
_cell.angle_alpha   90.00
_cell.angle_beta   90.00
_cell.angle_gamma   90.00
#
_symmetry.space_group_name_H-M   'P 1'
#
loop_
_entity.id
_entity.type
_entity.pdbx_description
1 polymer ?
#
loop_
_entity_poly.entity_id
_entity_poly.type
_entity_poly.pdbx_seq_one_letter_code
_entity_poly.pdbx_strand_id
1 'polypeptide(L)'
;MGKLKQIVAECPNLVEFFKHSEWEKGFPYRSIQGYSANVKALHGKHFALLGNAAEFIDPVFSSGVTIALHSAKLAADLLARQLKGEAADWQREFAEPLMVGVNAFRTYVDGWYDNRFQNVVYAPNRAPEISRMISAILAGYAWDTANPFVEKSEQRLNTLAELVGNFAKVSIRTKDAAPPATVPNAYPFDDDGEDPEYVGM
;
A
#
# COMPACT_ATOMS: atom_id res chain seq x y z
N MET A 1 21.24 7.99 -11.78
CA MET A 1 20.92 8.30 -13.17
C MET A 1 20.94 7.08 -14.10
N GLY A 2 22.00 6.27 -14.18
CA GLY A 2 22.08 5.13 -15.09
C GLY A 2 20.90 4.17 -15.05
N LYS A 3 20.47 3.77 -13.82
CA LYS A 3 19.32 2.87 -13.65
C LYS A 3 17.99 3.47 -14.17
N LEU A 4 17.76 4.77 -14.00
CA LEU A 4 16.56 5.43 -14.53
C LEU A 4 16.55 5.47 -16.06
N LYS A 5 17.68 5.82 -16.69
CA LYS A 5 17.82 5.78 -18.16
C LYS A 5 17.61 4.36 -18.70
N GLN A 6 18.09 3.35 -18.00
CA GLN A 6 17.90 1.95 -18.37
C GLN A 6 16.42 1.55 -18.34
N ILE A 7 15.70 1.91 -17.27
CA ILE A 7 14.24 1.65 -17.15
C ILE A 7 13.46 2.35 -18.26
N VAL A 8 13.79 3.61 -18.56
CA VAL A 8 13.16 4.34 -19.67
C VAL A 8 13.43 3.66 -21.01
N ALA A 9 14.65 3.14 -21.22
CA ALA A 9 15.02 2.45 -22.45
C ALA A 9 14.27 1.12 -22.69
N GLU A 10 13.70 0.54 -21.64
CA GLU A 10 12.88 -0.69 -21.74
C GLU A 10 11.48 -0.43 -22.31
N CYS A 11 11.02 0.82 -22.33
CA CYS A 11 9.69 1.19 -22.82
C CYS A 11 9.80 2.11 -24.05
N PRO A 12 9.45 1.63 -25.28
CA PRO A 12 9.58 2.41 -26.50
C PRO A 12 8.84 3.76 -26.46
N ASN A 13 7.66 3.80 -25.83
CA ASN A 13 6.89 5.03 -25.69
C ASN A 13 7.60 6.06 -24.78
N LEU A 14 8.28 5.61 -23.74
CA LEU A 14 9.04 6.50 -22.87
C LEU A 14 10.32 7.00 -23.57
N VAL A 15 10.96 6.15 -24.36
CA VAL A 15 12.12 6.55 -25.17
C VAL A 15 11.74 7.70 -26.10
N GLU A 16 10.64 7.58 -26.83
CA GLU A 16 10.15 8.62 -27.74
C GLU A 16 9.75 9.89 -26.95
N PHE A 17 9.04 9.73 -25.84
CA PHE A 17 8.62 10.86 -25.00
C PHE A 17 9.81 11.64 -24.43
N PHE A 18 10.86 10.94 -24.00
CA PHE A 18 12.02 11.55 -23.37
C PHE A 18 13.19 11.84 -24.32
N LYS A 19 13.04 11.67 -25.63
CA LYS A 19 14.14 11.81 -26.59
C LYS A 19 14.83 13.17 -26.59
N HIS A 20 14.12 14.22 -26.22
CA HIS A 20 14.64 15.60 -26.11
C HIS A 20 14.90 16.06 -24.69
N SER A 21 14.80 15.16 -23.69
CA SER A 21 14.96 15.51 -22.29
C SER A 21 16.42 15.65 -21.91
N GLU A 22 16.76 16.72 -21.20
CA GLU A 22 18.08 16.93 -20.62
C GLU A 22 18.18 16.20 -19.27
N TRP A 23 18.90 15.09 -19.24
CA TRP A 23 18.99 14.21 -18.05
C TRP A 23 19.98 14.69 -16.99
N GLU A 24 20.83 15.68 -17.29
CA GLU A 24 22.00 16.02 -16.46
C GLU A 24 21.94 17.41 -15.82
N LYS A 25 20.96 18.23 -16.18
CA LYS A 25 20.84 19.59 -15.67
C LYS A 25 19.98 19.67 -14.41
N GLY A 26 20.63 19.95 -13.28
CA GLY A 26 20.05 20.67 -12.17
C GLY A 26 19.23 19.90 -11.13
N PHE A 27 18.89 18.62 -11.33
CA PHE A 27 18.10 17.87 -10.36
C PHE A 27 18.84 16.64 -9.83
N PRO A 28 19.04 16.50 -8.52
CA PRO A 28 19.65 15.30 -7.97
C PRO A 28 18.66 14.13 -8.08
N TYR A 29 19.01 13.13 -8.88
CA TYR A 29 18.24 11.88 -8.92
C TYR A 29 18.46 11.09 -7.63
N ARG A 30 17.38 10.82 -6.93
CA ARG A 30 17.40 10.06 -5.68
C ARG A 30 16.65 8.75 -5.85
N SER A 31 17.07 7.74 -5.11
CA SER A 31 16.37 6.47 -4.98
C SER A 31 15.97 6.29 -3.52
N ILE A 32 14.72 5.92 -3.29
CA ILE A 32 14.20 5.55 -1.98
C ILE A 32 13.86 4.08 -2.04
N GLN A 33 14.27 3.32 -1.05
CA GLN A 33 14.02 1.88 -0.95
C GLN A 33 13.50 1.55 0.45
N GLY A 34 12.67 0.50 0.55
CA GLY A 34 12.20 -0.02 1.82
C GLY A 34 11.36 0.98 2.64
N TYR A 35 10.57 1.81 1.97
CA TYR A 35 9.80 2.87 2.64
C TYR A 35 8.41 2.42 3.10
N SER A 36 7.94 1.24 2.73
CA SER A 36 6.70 0.67 3.30
C SER A 36 6.96 0.20 4.72
N ALA A 37 6.09 0.61 5.64
CA ALA A 37 6.24 0.28 7.05
C ALA A 37 4.88 0.11 7.73
N ASN A 38 4.84 -0.76 8.72
CA ASN A 38 3.72 -0.93 9.63
C ASN A 38 4.21 -0.80 11.08
N VAL A 39 3.28 -0.65 12.01
CA VAL A 39 3.57 -0.50 13.43
C VAL A 39 3.02 -1.69 14.23
N LYS A 40 3.60 -1.93 15.42
CA LYS A 40 3.13 -3.00 16.32
C LYS A 40 1.77 -2.69 16.95
N ALA A 41 1.47 -1.39 17.16
CA ALA A 41 0.22 -0.95 17.75
C ALA A 41 -0.19 0.40 17.14
N LEU A 42 -1.47 0.51 16.76
CA LEU A 42 -2.05 1.72 16.19
C LEU A 42 -2.43 2.75 17.25
N HIS A 43 -2.57 2.34 18.49
CA HIS A 43 -2.90 3.20 19.61
C HIS A 43 -2.28 2.70 20.92
N GLY A 44 -2.23 3.57 21.90
CA GLY A 44 -1.83 3.27 23.26
C GLY A 44 -2.53 4.20 24.24
N LYS A 45 -2.11 4.18 25.51
CA LYS A 45 -2.77 4.96 26.57
C LYS A 45 -2.87 6.46 26.25
N HIS A 46 -1.89 7.02 25.54
CA HIS A 46 -1.76 8.45 25.30
C HIS A 46 -1.51 8.83 23.84
N PHE A 47 -1.65 7.89 22.90
CA PHE A 47 -1.45 8.16 21.49
C PHE A 47 -2.38 7.33 20.60
N ALA A 48 -2.65 7.83 19.41
CA ALA A 48 -3.16 7.10 18.27
C ALA A 48 -2.38 7.52 17.02
N LEU A 49 -2.00 6.57 16.19
CA LEU A 49 -1.26 6.79 14.96
C LEU A 49 -2.23 6.84 13.78
N LEU A 50 -2.08 7.84 12.92
CA LEU A 50 -2.97 8.09 11.78
C LEU A 50 -2.19 8.12 10.47
N GLY A 51 -2.86 7.77 9.38
CA GLY A 51 -2.28 7.85 8.04
C GLY A 51 -0.95 7.10 7.94
N ASN A 52 0.05 7.73 7.35
CA ASN A 52 1.37 7.12 7.13
C ASN A 52 2.14 6.81 8.42
N ALA A 53 1.81 7.46 9.54
CA ALA A 53 2.40 7.12 10.83
C ALA A 53 1.86 5.79 11.38
N ALA A 54 0.65 5.42 10.99
CA ALA A 54 0.02 4.14 11.34
C ALA A 54 0.45 3.03 10.38
N GLU A 55 0.23 3.27 9.08
CA GLU A 55 0.45 2.30 8.02
C GLU A 55 0.91 3.00 6.74
N PHE A 56 2.10 2.66 6.28
CA PHE A 56 2.61 3.13 5.01
C PHE A 56 2.73 1.96 4.02
N ILE A 57 1.73 1.84 3.16
CA ILE A 57 1.69 0.85 2.09
C ILE A 57 2.33 1.45 0.85
N ASP A 58 2.96 0.60 0.01
CA ASP A 58 3.51 1.03 -1.27
C ASP A 58 2.48 1.84 -2.09
N PRO A 59 2.89 2.99 -2.67
CA PRO A 59 1.96 3.92 -3.32
C PRO A 59 1.45 3.47 -4.69
N VAL A 60 1.70 2.24 -5.13
CA VAL A 60 1.29 1.73 -6.45
C VAL A 60 -0.20 1.96 -6.75
N PHE A 61 -1.05 1.94 -5.73
CA PHE A 61 -2.49 2.24 -5.83
C PHE A 61 -2.90 3.55 -5.13
N SER A 62 -1.94 4.38 -4.73
CA SER A 62 -2.17 5.70 -4.13
C SER A 62 -3.11 5.70 -2.92
N SER A 63 -3.08 4.65 -2.08
CA SER A 63 -3.99 4.44 -0.95
C SER A 63 -3.76 5.35 0.25
N GLY A 64 -2.58 6.00 0.35
CA GLY A 64 -2.14 6.72 1.55
C GLY A 64 -3.10 7.83 2.00
N VAL A 65 -3.62 8.65 1.08
CA VAL A 65 -4.58 9.73 1.41
C VAL A 65 -5.90 9.15 1.94
N THR A 66 -6.39 8.07 1.33
CA THR A 66 -7.63 7.40 1.77
C THR A 66 -7.48 6.82 3.17
N ILE A 67 -6.35 6.17 3.47
CA ILE A 67 -6.03 5.66 4.81
C ILE A 67 -5.94 6.82 5.81
N ALA A 68 -5.28 7.93 5.44
CA ALA A 68 -5.14 9.08 6.31
C ALA A 68 -6.49 9.70 6.67
N LEU A 69 -7.37 9.92 5.70
CA LEU A 69 -8.71 10.48 5.92
C LEU A 69 -9.59 9.55 6.74
N HIS A 70 -9.57 8.24 6.45
CA HIS A 70 -10.37 7.26 7.18
C HIS A 70 -9.90 7.12 8.63
N SER A 71 -8.59 7.00 8.86
CA SER A 71 -8.03 6.93 10.22
C SER A 71 -8.31 8.20 11.02
N ALA A 72 -8.20 9.38 10.40
CA ALA A 72 -8.50 10.65 11.04
C ALA A 72 -9.97 10.74 11.46
N LYS A 73 -10.91 10.29 10.59
CA LYS A 73 -12.33 10.27 10.91
C LYS A 73 -12.63 9.37 12.11
N LEU A 74 -12.17 8.12 12.09
CA LEU A 74 -12.36 7.17 13.19
C LEU A 74 -11.82 7.72 14.51
N ALA A 75 -10.58 8.25 14.48
CA ALA A 75 -9.95 8.77 15.68
C ALA A 75 -10.66 10.03 16.21
N ALA A 76 -11.09 10.94 15.33
CA ALA A 76 -11.79 12.17 15.75
C ALA A 76 -13.14 11.86 16.40
N ASP A 77 -13.93 10.97 15.80
CA ASP A 77 -15.23 10.56 16.32
C ASP A 77 -15.08 9.91 17.71
N LEU A 78 -14.09 9.03 17.87
CA LEU A 78 -13.83 8.32 19.12
C LEU A 78 -13.28 9.26 20.21
N LEU A 79 -12.32 10.11 19.86
CA LEU A 79 -11.74 11.08 20.79
C LEU A 79 -12.78 12.10 21.26
N ALA A 80 -13.66 12.57 20.36
CA ALA A 80 -14.73 13.50 20.73
C ALA A 80 -15.69 12.92 21.76
N ARG A 81 -16.01 11.61 21.69
CA ARG A 81 -16.81 10.90 22.69
C ARG A 81 -16.05 10.76 24.01
N GLN A 82 -14.79 10.33 23.94
CA GLN A 82 -13.94 10.17 25.14
C GLN A 82 -13.77 11.47 25.91
N LEU A 83 -13.60 12.61 25.23
CA LEU A 83 -13.50 13.93 25.87
C LEU A 83 -14.79 14.37 26.57
N LYS A 84 -15.93 13.81 26.18
CA LYS A 84 -17.23 14.02 26.85
C LYS A 84 -17.45 13.07 28.03
N GLY A 85 -16.46 12.19 28.33
CA GLY A 85 -16.56 11.20 29.42
C GLY A 85 -17.27 9.91 29.00
N GLU A 86 -17.54 9.69 27.70
CA GLU A 86 -18.10 8.44 27.22
C GLU A 86 -17.02 7.36 27.11
N ALA A 87 -17.42 6.10 27.24
CA ALA A 87 -16.51 4.98 27.05
C ALA A 87 -16.02 4.94 25.59
N ALA A 88 -14.73 4.67 25.42
CA ALA A 88 -14.07 4.59 24.12
C ALA A 88 -13.17 3.35 24.08
N ASP A 89 -13.48 2.43 23.18
CA ASP A 89 -12.66 1.23 22.92
C ASP A 89 -11.84 1.43 21.65
N TRP A 90 -10.61 1.94 21.80
CA TRP A 90 -9.72 2.24 20.68
C TRP A 90 -9.35 1.01 19.87
N GLN A 91 -9.35 -0.18 20.47
CA GLN A 91 -9.09 -1.41 19.74
C GLN A 91 -10.25 -1.74 18.80
N ARG A 92 -11.47 -1.79 19.34
CA ARG A 92 -12.64 -2.22 18.57
C ARG A 92 -13.22 -1.14 17.67
N GLU A 93 -13.07 0.14 18.03
CA GLU A 93 -13.72 1.26 17.35
C GLU A 93 -12.76 2.05 16.46
N PHE A 94 -11.45 1.85 16.59
CA PHE A 94 -10.43 2.50 15.75
C PHE A 94 -9.54 1.48 15.04
N ALA A 95 -8.78 0.65 15.78
CA ALA A 95 -7.74 -0.18 15.19
C ALA A 95 -8.34 -1.29 14.29
N GLU A 96 -9.29 -2.07 14.78
CA GLU A 96 -9.91 -3.14 14.02
C GLU A 96 -10.62 -2.63 12.76
N PRO A 97 -11.49 -1.60 12.83
CA PRO A 97 -12.11 -1.04 11.63
C PRO A 97 -11.09 -0.48 10.64
N LEU A 98 -10.05 0.22 11.11
CA LEU A 98 -9.02 0.76 10.22
C LEU A 98 -8.32 -0.35 9.44
N MET A 99 -7.96 -1.45 10.12
CA MET A 99 -7.22 -2.55 9.51
C MET A 99 -8.00 -3.32 8.45
N VAL A 100 -9.32 -3.24 8.41
CA VAL A 100 -10.12 -3.85 7.32
C VAL A 100 -9.66 -3.33 5.97
N GLY A 101 -9.69 -2.04 5.76
CA GLY A 101 -9.30 -1.43 4.49
C GLY A 101 -7.80 -1.45 4.23
N VAL A 102 -6.99 -1.29 5.29
CA VAL A 102 -5.53 -1.43 5.20
C VAL A 102 -5.15 -2.81 4.68
N ASN A 103 -5.74 -3.88 5.22
CA ASN A 103 -5.46 -5.25 4.79
C ASN A 103 -5.97 -5.53 3.37
N ALA A 104 -7.13 -4.96 2.99
CA ALA A 104 -7.60 -5.04 1.63
C ALA A 104 -6.59 -4.40 0.65
N PHE A 105 -6.15 -3.17 0.90
CA PHE A 105 -5.12 -2.53 0.07
C PHE A 105 -3.81 -3.33 0.04
N ARG A 106 -3.34 -3.81 1.19
CA ARG A 106 -2.11 -4.60 1.28
C ARG A 106 -2.20 -5.86 0.42
N THR A 107 -3.30 -6.59 0.45
CA THR A 107 -3.53 -7.76 -0.40
C THR A 107 -3.32 -7.45 -1.89
N TYR A 108 -3.87 -6.33 -2.37
CA TYR A 108 -3.73 -5.96 -3.78
C TYR A 108 -2.33 -5.43 -4.13
N VAL A 109 -1.66 -4.76 -3.19
CA VAL A 109 -0.26 -4.35 -3.37
C VAL A 109 0.65 -5.57 -3.44
N ASP A 110 0.54 -6.50 -2.49
CA ASP A 110 1.33 -7.73 -2.48
C ASP A 110 1.06 -8.57 -3.73
N GLY A 111 -0.23 -8.72 -4.08
CA GLY A 111 -0.66 -9.40 -5.29
C GLY A 111 -0.17 -8.75 -6.59
N TRP A 112 0.08 -7.44 -6.58
CA TRP A 112 0.70 -6.75 -7.71
C TRP A 112 2.16 -7.16 -7.88
N TYR A 113 2.93 -7.20 -6.80
CA TYR A 113 4.35 -7.55 -6.84
C TYR A 113 4.62 -9.04 -7.07
N ASP A 114 3.72 -9.93 -6.67
CA ASP A 114 3.82 -11.37 -6.94
C ASP A 114 3.12 -11.81 -8.23
N ASN A 115 2.62 -10.87 -9.02
CA ASN A 115 1.91 -11.03 -10.29
C ASN A 115 0.49 -11.60 -10.22
N ARG A 116 -0.02 -12.02 -9.06
CA ARG A 116 -1.41 -12.52 -8.93
C ARG A 116 -2.41 -11.47 -9.41
N PHE A 117 -2.26 -10.24 -8.93
CA PHE A 117 -3.19 -9.17 -9.27
C PHE A 117 -2.95 -8.61 -10.69
N GLN A 118 -1.70 -8.53 -11.14
CA GLN A 118 -1.40 -8.16 -12.53
C GLN A 118 -2.08 -9.11 -13.52
N ASN A 119 -2.00 -10.44 -13.29
CA ASN A 119 -2.66 -11.44 -14.12
C ASN A 119 -4.18 -11.23 -14.18
N VAL A 120 -4.81 -10.88 -13.06
CA VAL A 120 -6.25 -10.55 -13.01
C VAL A 120 -6.57 -9.27 -13.78
N VAL A 121 -5.76 -8.21 -13.60
CA VAL A 121 -5.99 -6.91 -14.27
C VAL A 121 -5.85 -7.01 -15.78
N TYR A 122 -4.88 -7.78 -16.27
CA TYR A 122 -4.61 -7.93 -17.71
C TYR A 122 -5.34 -9.10 -18.36
N ALA A 123 -6.20 -9.81 -17.63
CA ALA A 123 -7.00 -10.90 -18.17
C ALA A 123 -7.95 -10.41 -19.28
N PRO A 124 -7.96 -11.02 -20.49
CA PRO A 124 -8.72 -10.53 -21.63
C PRO A 124 -10.25 -10.62 -21.44
N ASN A 125 -10.73 -11.59 -20.67
CA ASN A 125 -12.16 -11.91 -20.51
C ASN A 125 -12.64 -11.78 -19.06
N ARG A 126 -12.25 -10.69 -18.39
CA ARG A 126 -12.68 -10.43 -17.00
C ARG A 126 -14.15 -10.00 -16.97
N ALA A 127 -14.95 -10.63 -16.09
CA ALA A 127 -16.34 -10.24 -15.88
C ALA A 127 -16.45 -8.77 -15.42
N PRO A 128 -17.34 -7.96 -16.03
CA PRO A 128 -17.50 -6.55 -15.68
C PRO A 128 -17.80 -6.31 -14.20
N GLU A 129 -18.53 -7.21 -13.56
CA GLU A 129 -18.89 -7.15 -12.14
C GLU A 129 -17.65 -7.23 -11.25
N ILE A 130 -16.76 -8.18 -11.54
CA ILE A 130 -15.48 -8.36 -10.84
C ILE A 130 -14.62 -7.11 -11.03
N SER A 131 -14.56 -6.59 -12.25
CA SER A 131 -13.82 -5.36 -12.56
C SER A 131 -14.33 -4.19 -11.73
N ARG A 132 -15.65 -4.01 -11.63
CA ARG A 132 -16.26 -2.94 -10.81
C ARG A 132 -15.94 -3.08 -9.33
N MET A 133 -16.06 -4.30 -8.78
CA MET A 133 -15.77 -4.55 -7.35
C MET A 133 -14.31 -4.25 -7.01
N ILE A 134 -13.37 -4.67 -7.85
CA ILE A 134 -11.95 -4.38 -7.65
C ILE A 134 -11.65 -2.89 -7.84
N SER A 135 -12.20 -2.27 -8.88
CA SER A 135 -12.03 -0.83 -9.12
C SER A 135 -12.58 0.01 -7.97
N ALA A 136 -13.68 -0.41 -7.34
CA ALA A 136 -14.22 0.25 -6.16
C ALA A 136 -13.20 0.29 -5.00
N ILE A 137 -12.49 -0.81 -4.74
CA ILE A 137 -11.45 -0.85 -3.70
C ILE A 137 -10.35 0.16 -4.02
N LEU A 138 -9.85 0.15 -5.25
CA LEU A 138 -8.78 1.06 -5.70
C LEU A 138 -9.25 2.53 -5.70
N ALA A 139 -10.55 2.77 -5.87
CA ALA A 139 -11.16 4.09 -5.74
C ALA A 139 -11.41 4.54 -4.28
N GLY A 140 -10.98 3.74 -3.30
CA GLY A 140 -11.05 4.10 -1.87
C GLY A 140 -12.15 3.42 -1.07
N TYR A 141 -12.99 2.57 -1.69
CA TYR A 141 -14.05 1.82 -0.99
C TYR A 141 -13.50 0.53 -0.34
N ALA A 142 -12.31 0.59 0.23
CA ALA A 142 -11.62 -0.56 0.82
C ALA A 142 -12.19 -1.00 2.17
N TRP A 143 -13.16 -0.27 2.72
CA TRP A 143 -13.88 -0.60 3.97
C TRP A 143 -15.30 -1.10 3.73
N ASP A 144 -15.74 -1.21 2.49
CA ASP A 144 -17.06 -1.76 2.15
C ASP A 144 -17.03 -3.29 2.22
N THR A 145 -17.37 -3.84 3.38
CA THR A 145 -17.42 -5.29 3.62
C THR A 145 -18.56 -6.00 2.88
N ALA A 146 -19.51 -5.28 2.27
CA ALA A 146 -20.47 -5.88 1.35
C ALA A 146 -19.80 -6.31 0.04
N ASN A 147 -18.64 -5.74 -0.28
CA ASN A 147 -17.80 -6.17 -1.39
C ASN A 147 -17.00 -7.42 -0.98
N PRO A 148 -17.23 -8.59 -1.60
CA PRO A 148 -16.56 -9.84 -1.23
C PRO A 148 -15.04 -9.79 -1.45
N PHE A 149 -14.55 -8.85 -2.29
CA PHE A 149 -13.13 -8.61 -2.51
C PHE A 149 -12.50 -7.72 -1.44
N VAL A 150 -13.29 -7.14 -0.54
CA VAL A 150 -12.84 -6.51 0.71
C VAL A 150 -12.93 -7.53 1.84
N GLU A 151 -14.09 -8.16 2.03
CA GLU A 151 -14.36 -9.09 3.13
C GLU A 151 -13.34 -10.26 3.18
N LYS A 152 -13.01 -10.81 2.01
CA LYS A 152 -12.10 -11.98 1.87
C LYS A 152 -11.07 -11.71 0.78
N SER A 153 -10.40 -10.57 0.86
CA SER A 153 -9.52 -10.05 -0.19
C SER A 153 -8.49 -11.08 -0.67
N GLU A 154 -7.73 -11.68 0.24
CA GLU A 154 -6.67 -12.64 -0.08
C GLU A 154 -7.23 -13.91 -0.74
N GLN A 155 -8.28 -14.50 -0.17
CA GLN A 155 -8.91 -15.69 -0.71
C GLN A 155 -9.48 -15.44 -2.10
N ARG A 156 -10.15 -14.29 -2.29
CA ARG A 156 -10.78 -13.95 -3.58
C ARG A 156 -9.73 -13.63 -4.65
N LEU A 157 -8.67 -12.93 -4.28
CA LEU A 157 -7.57 -12.66 -5.21
C LEU A 157 -6.89 -13.96 -5.65
N ASN A 158 -6.61 -14.88 -4.72
CA ASN A 158 -6.01 -16.17 -5.03
C ASN A 158 -6.90 -16.98 -5.99
N THR A 159 -8.20 -17.09 -5.69
CA THR A 159 -9.15 -17.80 -6.56
C THR A 159 -9.18 -17.21 -7.97
N LEU A 160 -9.20 -15.86 -8.09
CA LEU A 160 -9.16 -15.21 -9.41
C LEU A 160 -7.85 -15.44 -10.13
N ALA A 161 -6.73 -15.35 -9.44
CA ALA A 161 -5.41 -15.56 -10.03
C ALA A 161 -5.26 -17.00 -10.55
N GLU A 162 -5.76 -17.99 -9.83
CA GLU A 162 -5.79 -19.38 -10.27
C GLU A 162 -6.67 -19.57 -11.52
N LEU A 163 -7.87 -19.00 -11.53
CA LEU A 163 -8.77 -19.09 -12.68
C LEU A 163 -8.16 -18.45 -13.93
N VAL A 164 -7.52 -17.29 -13.77
CA VAL A 164 -6.89 -16.55 -14.87
C VAL A 164 -5.55 -17.18 -15.27
N GLY A 165 -4.78 -17.69 -14.32
CA GLY A 165 -3.46 -18.30 -14.56
C GLY A 165 -3.51 -19.50 -15.49
N ASN A 166 -4.67 -20.13 -15.63
CA ASN A 166 -4.94 -21.16 -16.63
C ASN A 166 -5.12 -20.57 -18.05
N PHE A 167 -5.24 -19.23 -18.21
CA PHE A 167 -5.58 -18.61 -19.47
C PHE A 167 -4.45 -17.83 -20.17
N ALA A 168 -3.41 -17.39 -19.49
CA ALA A 168 -2.24 -16.81 -20.15
C ALA A 168 -1.07 -16.59 -19.18
N LYS A 169 0.04 -17.23 -19.41
CA LYS A 169 1.33 -16.73 -18.92
C LYS A 169 1.66 -15.47 -19.70
N VAL A 170 1.18 -14.32 -19.27
CA VAL A 170 1.74 -13.05 -19.69
C VAL A 170 3.10 -12.95 -19.03
N SER A 171 4.13 -13.38 -19.77
CA SER A 171 5.51 -13.27 -19.37
C SER A 171 5.91 -11.79 -19.46
N ILE A 172 5.54 -11.00 -18.44
CA ILE A 172 6.29 -9.79 -18.18
C ILE A 172 7.61 -10.28 -17.57
N ARG A 173 8.62 -10.41 -18.45
CA ARG A 173 9.98 -10.68 -18.03
C ARG A 173 10.49 -9.47 -17.22
N THR A 174 10.22 -9.46 -15.94
CA THR A 174 11.12 -8.81 -14.99
C THR A 174 12.27 -9.78 -14.75
N LYS A 175 13.28 -9.75 -15.64
CA LYS A 175 14.56 -10.33 -15.31
C LYS A 175 15.05 -9.64 -14.05
N ASP A 176 15.27 -10.43 -13.00
CA ASP A 176 16.05 -10.08 -11.80
C ASP A 176 15.47 -9.01 -10.84
N ALA A 177 14.18 -8.90 -10.65
CA ALA A 177 13.65 -8.32 -9.43
C ALA A 177 13.57 -9.42 -8.37
N ALA A 178 14.55 -9.48 -7.48
CA ALA A 178 14.37 -10.19 -6.22
C ALA A 178 13.10 -9.68 -5.55
N PRO A 179 12.29 -10.55 -4.90
CA PRO A 179 11.17 -10.09 -4.09
C PRO A 179 11.71 -9.04 -3.12
N PRO A 180 10.92 -7.98 -2.83
CA PRO A 180 11.35 -7.01 -1.84
C PRO A 180 11.73 -7.80 -0.59
N ALA A 181 12.99 -7.67 -0.19
CA ALA A 181 13.46 -8.30 1.02
C ALA A 181 12.46 -7.91 2.10
N THR A 182 11.87 -8.90 2.76
CA THR A 182 11.16 -8.67 4.02
C THR A 182 12.12 -7.86 4.86
N VAL A 183 11.81 -6.56 5.04
CA VAL A 183 12.66 -5.65 5.79
C VAL A 183 12.78 -6.29 7.17
N PRO A 184 13.96 -6.75 7.59
CA PRO A 184 14.15 -7.13 8.98
C PRO A 184 13.71 -5.90 9.78
N ASN A 185 13.00 -6.08 10.88
CA ASN A 185 12.63 -5.03 11.82
C ASN A 185 13.88 -4.17 12.12
N ALA A 186 14.07 -3.10 11.34
CA ALA A 186 15.26 -2.29 11.39
C ALA A 186 15.02 -1.06 12.24
N TYR A 187 14.43 -1.24 13.39
CA TYR A 187 14.61 -0.38 14.56
C TYR A 187 14.41 -1.28 15.79
N PRO A 188 15.48 -1.83 16.38
CA PRO A 188 15.41 -2.19 17.77
C PRO A 188 15.24 -0.86 18.52
N PHE A 189 14.06 -0.61 19.05
CA PHE A 189 13.93 0.25 20.20
C PHE A 189 14.61 -0.53 21.33
N ASP A 190 15.85 -0.21 21.60
CA ASP A 190 16.48 -0.58 22.83
C ASP A 190 15.68 0.13 23.92
N ASP A 191 15.29 -0.62 24.94
CA ASP A 191 14.44 -0.20 26.06
C ASP A 191 15.20 0.72 27.03
N ASP A 192 16.28 1.32 26.61
CA ASP A 192 17.27 2.04 27.42
C ASP A 192 17.11 3.57 27.37
N GLY A 193 16.04 4.07 26.82
CA GLY A 193 15.54 5.44 27.13
C GLY A 193 16.45 6.62 26.74
N GLU A 194 17.42 6.44 25.86
CA GLU A 194 18.22 7.54 25.33
C GLU A 194 17.77 7.92 23.92
N ASP A 195 17.22 9.13 23.79
CA ASP A 195 16.89 9.76 22.52
C ASP A 195 18.15 9.91 21.64
N PRO A 196 18.16 9.42 20.39
CA PRO A 196 19.23 9.77 19.47
C PRO A 196 19.11 11.26 19.12
N GLU A 197 20.15 12.03 19.40
CA GLU A 197 20.27 13.43 19.05
C GLU A 197 19.87 13.72 17.59
N TYR A 198 18.90 14.58 17.43
CA TYR A 198 18.46 15.10 16.14
C TYR A 198 19.56 16.05 15.62
N VAL A 199 20.45 15.56 14.79
CA VAL A 199 21.38 16.41 14.04
C VAL A 199 20.62 16.96 12.83
N GLY A 200 20.13 18.20 12.99
CA GLY A 200 19.53 18.96 11.92
C GLY A 200 20.59 19.37 10.87
N MET A 201 20.27 19.15 9.61
CA MET A 201 20.67 19.96 8.46
C MET A 201 19.47 20.13 7.53
#